data_77b448e288a02c0905db6c5055d8901a
#
_entry.id   77b448e288a02c0905db6c5055d8901a
#
_cell.length_a   1.000
_cell.length_b   1.000
_cell.length_c   1.000
_cell.angle_alpha   90.00
_cell.angle_beta   90.00
_cell.angle_gamma   90.00
#
_symmetry.space_group_name_H-M   'P 1'
#
loop_
_entity.id
_entity.type
_entity.pdbx_description
1 polymer ?
#
loop_
_entity_poly.entity_id
_entity_poly.type
_entity_poly.pdbx_seq_one_letter_code
_entity_poly.pdbx_strand_id
1 'polypeptide(L)'
;MSGSICKTAFAVLAFGLSAFSGSYAEAASRFMQTGAVTSQPIGHYQFCQIHKDECSIISENSGPARVTDFGWNVIKDVNSEVNHKIMPMTDQDIFGRDEVWTYPTDVGDCEDFVLEKRRELMAKGFTVSNLLITVVRKPDGEGHAVLTVRTMDGDFILDNLDDRVRLWSETPYRFMKRQAEYNTGRWVKIENSQDVLVGAVEK
;
A
#
# COMPACT_ATOMS: atom_id res chain seq x y z
N MET A 1 48.61 -78.58 9.79
CA MET A 1 48.27 -77.82 8.59
C MET A 1 47.18 -76.90 9.00
N SER A 2 47.55 -75.65 9.26
CA SER A 2 46.69 -74.62 9.81
C SER A 2 46.18 -73.72 8.73
N GLY A 3 44.87 -73.67 8.53
CA GLY A 3 44.21 -72.78 7.55
C GLY A 3 43.72 -71.49 8.23
N SER A 4 44.32 -70.38 7.91
CA SER A 4 43.96 -69.07 8.38
C SER A 4 42.79 -68.50 7.57
N ILE A 5 41.68 -68.20 8.22
CA ILE A 5 40.48 -67.57 7.61
C ILE A 5 40.62 -66.05 7.75
N CYS A 6 40.76 -65.38 6.62
CA CYS A 6 40.78 -63.94 6.49
C CYS A 6 39.34 -63.41 6.58
N LYS A 7 39.03 -62.61 7.62
CA LYS A 7 37.72 -61.89 7.74
C LYS A 7 37.86 -60.53 7.12
N THR A 8 37.23 -60.35 5.97
CA THR A 8 37.05 -59.01 5.35
C THR A 8 35.88 -58.27 6.03
N ALA A 9 36.19 -57.16 6.67
CA ALA A 9 35.19 -56.25 7.22
C ALA A 9 34.71 -55.25 6.11
N PHE A 10 33.45 -55.32 5.76
CA PHE A 10 32.80 -54.33 4.91
C PHE A 10 32.39 -53.12 5.78
N ALA A 11 33.03 -51.96 5.53
CA ALA A 11 32.60 -50.69 6.11
C ALA A 11 31.50 -50.10 5.20
N VAL A 12 30.29 -49.99 5.75
CA VAL A 12 29.17 -49.33 5.08
C VAL A 12 29.28 -47.85 5.39
N LEU A 13 29.64 -47.05 4.38
CA LEU A 13 29.57 -45.58 4.47
C LEU A 13 28.11 -45.16 4.28
N ALA A 14 27.46 -44.71 5.35
CA ALA A 14 26.15 -44.07 5.29
C ALA A 14 26.34 -42.59 4.84
N PHE A 15 26.00 -42.29 3.60
CA PHE A 15 25.88 -40.92 3.11
C PHE A 15 24.59 -40.30 3.65
N GLY A 16 24.71 -39.45 4.66
CA GLY A 16 23.59 -38.62 5.15
C GLY A 16 23.22 -37.56 4.13
N LEU A 17 22.08 -37.70 3.44
CA LEU A 17 21.48 -36.60 2.67
C LEU A 17 20.94 -35.56 3.66
N SER A 18 21.69 -34.48 3.86
CA SER A 18 21.16 -33.29 4.53
C SER A 18 20.23 -32.56 3.56
N ALA A 19 18.92 -32.71 3.77
CA ALA A 19 17.92 -31.92 3.06
C ALA A 19 18.05 -30.45 3.53
N PHE A 20 18.65 -29.60 2.72
CA PHE A 20 18.56 -28.16 2.88
C PHE A 20 17.13 -27.73 2.58
N SER A 21 16.31 -27.54 3.59
CA SER A 21 15.04 -26.86 3.50
C SER A 21 15.32 -25.37 3.31
N GLY A 22 15.53 -24.95 2.09
CA GLY A 22 15.60 -23.54 1.72
C GLY A 22 14.22 -22.92 1.96
N SER A 23 14.07 -22.10 3.00
CA SER A 23 12.91 -21.21 3.13
C SER A 23 12.96 -20.22 1.96
N TYR A 24 12.14 -20.44 0.94
CA TYR A 24 11.90 -19.41 -0.08
C TYR A 24 11.10 -18.31 0.61
N ALA A 25 11.77 -17.21 0.97
CA ALA A 25 11.08 -15.98 1.28
C ALA A 25 10.35 -15.58 -0.01
N GLU A 26 9.03 -15.70 -0.02
CA GLU A 26 8.20 -15.18 -1.11
C GLU A 26 8.46 -13.68 -1.21
N ALA A 27 9.06 -13.26 -2.33
CA ALA A 27 9.33 -11.84 -2.54
C ALA A 27 7.98 -11.12 -2.56
N ALA A 28 7.78 -10.19 -1.64
CA ALA A 28 6.55 -9.42 -1.57
C ALA A 28 6.21 -8.82 -2.94
N SER A 29 4.96 -8.98 -3.36
CA SER A 29 4.51 -8.49 -4.67
C SER A 29 4.69 -6.97 -4.79
N ARG A 30 5.23 -6.51 -5.91
CA ARG A 30 5.35 -5.06 -6.20
C ARG A 30 3.98 -4.42 -6.49
N PHE A 31 2.97 -5.22 -6.81
CA PHE A 31 1.63 -4.76 -7.21
C PHE A 31 0.58 -5.30 -6.27
N MET A 32 -0.38 -4.44 -5.92
CA MET A 32 -1.59 -4.83 -5.21
C MET A 32 -2.49 -5.66 -6.11
N GLN A 33 -2.91 -6.83 -5.64
CA GLN A 33 -3.96 -7.59 -6.28
C GLN A 33 -5.32 -7.12 -5.78
N THR A 34 -6.17 -6.71 -6.70
CA THR A 34 -7.50 -6.21 -6.37
C THR A 34 -8.56 -7.26 -6.68
N GLY A 35 -9.52 -7.39 -5.78
CA GLY A 35 -10.62 -8.34 -5.87
C GLY A 35 -11.97 -7.67 -6.13
N ALA A 36 -12.98 -8.16 -5.45
CA ALA A 36 -14.36 -7.72 -5.65
C ALA A 36 -14.58 -6.24 -5.30
N VAL A 37 -15.56 -5.63 -5.98
CA VAL A 37 -16.08 -4.30 -5.62
C VAL A 37 -16.58 -4.33 -4.17
N THR A 38 -16.32 -3.26 -3.44
CA THR A 38 -16.69 -3.10 -2.03
C THR A 38 -17.29 -1.71 -1.78
N SER A 39 -17.84 -1.51 -0.56
CA SER A 39 -18.35 -0.21 -0.15
C SER A 39 -17.23 0.82 -0.05
N GLN A 40 -17.49 2.05 -0.48
CA GLN A 40 -16.61 3.18 -0.22
C GLN A 40 -16.64 3.56 1.27
N PRO A 41 -15.60 4.25 1.80
CA PRO A 41 -15.65 4.87 3.12
C PRO A 41 -16.80 5.86 3.23
N ILE A 42 -17.36 6.03 4.42
CA ILE A 42 -18.50 6.94 4.61
C ILE A 42 -18.10 8.40 4.35
N GLY A 43 -16.91 8.81 4.79
CA GLY A 43 -16.37 10.14 4.51
C GLY A 43 -16.21 10.40 3.01
N HIS A 44 -15.65 9.45 2.25
CA HIS A 44 -15.57 9.57 0.80
C HIS A 44 -16.96 9.64 0.14
N TYR A 45 -17.95 8.89 0.64
CA TYR A 45 -19.32 9.00 0.13
C TYR A 45 -19.87 10.42 0.33
N GLN A 46 -19.67 11.01 1.51
CA GLN A 46 -20.11 12.38 1.81
C GLN A 46 -19.34 13.42 0.98
N PHE A 47 -18.04 13.27 0.82
CA PHE A 47 -17.21 14.08 -0.08
C PHE A 47 -17.77 14.08 -1.51
N CYS A 48 -18.15 12.91 -2.02
CA CYS A 48 -18.72 12.75 -3.35
C CYS A 48 -20.10 13.40 -3.53
N GLN A 49 -20.84 13.67 -2.46
CA GLN A 49 -22.09 14.43 -2.58
C GLN A 49 -21.84 15.92 -2.92
N ILE A 50 -20.67 16.43 -2.51
CA ILE A 50 -20.23 17.83 -2.73
C ILE A 50 -19.41 17.91 -4.02
N HIS A 51 -18.46 16.99 -4.22
CA HIS A 51 -17.50 16.95 -5.32
C HIS A 51 -17.85 15.86 -6.35
N LYS A 52 -19.05 15.93 -6.92
CA LYS A 52 -19.59 14.91 -7.83
C LYS A 52 -18.69 14.64 -9.02
N ASP A 53 -18.11 15.69 -9.58
CA ASP A 53 -17.25 15.60 -10.77
C ASP A 53 -15.98 14.79 -10.49
N GLU A 54 -15.43 14.83 -9.28
CA GLU A 54 -14.26 14.07 -8.89
C GLU A 54 -14.55 12.58 -8.66
N CYS A 55 -15.79 12.25 -8.29
CA CYS A 55 -16.23 10.90 -7.99
C CYS A 55 -16.92 10.18 -9.15
N SER A 56 -17.06 10.83 -10.30
CA SER A 56 -17.73 10.27 -11.47
C SER A 56 -16.81 10.05 -12.67
N ILE A 57 -15.50 10.21 -12.49
CA ILE A 57 -14.54 10.03 -13.58
C ILE A 57 -14.43 8.54 -13.93
N ILE A 58 -14.69 8.23 -15.19
CA ILE A 58 -14.50 6.91 -15.79
C ILE A 58 -13.26 6.99 -16.68
N SER A 59 -12.29 6.12 -16.42
CA SER A 59 -11.04 6.05 -17.18
C SER A 59 -11.10 4.88 -18.17
N GLU A 60 -11.08 5.18 -19.46
CA GLU A 60 -11.06 4.18 -20.54
C GLU A 60 -9.72 3.45 -20.60
N ASN A 61 -8.63 4.16 -20.30
CA ASN A 61 -7.29 3.60 -20.22
C ASN A 61 -6.78 3.73 -18.78
N SER A 62 -6.82 2.62 -18.04
CA SER A 62 -6.40 2.53 -16.64
C SER A 62 -5.07 1.78 -16.46
N GLY A 63 -4.24 1.71 -17.48
CA GLY A 63 -2.90 1.11 -17.37
C GLY A 63 -2.00 1.87 -16.38
N PRO A 64 -1.03 1.19 -15.72
CA PRO A 64 -0.11 1.83 -14.78
C PRO A 64 0.78 2.87 -15.47
N ALA A 65 1.13 3.93 -14.76
CA ALA A 65 1.93 5.02 -15.30
C ALA A 65 3.38 4.60 -15.57
N ARG A 66 3.92 4.99 -16.72
CA ARG A 66 5.37 5.01 -16.93
C ARG A 66 5.92 6.31 -16.36
N VAL A 67 6.66 6.22 -15.26
CA VAL A 67 7.20 7.39 -14.56
C VAL A 67 8.65 7.60 -14.97
N THR A 68 9.00 8.82 -15.41
CA THR A 68 10.38 9.23 -15.70
C THR A 68 11.09 9.66 -14.41
N ASP A 69 12.42 9.85 -14.44
CA ASP A 69 13.18 10.37 -13.30
C ASP A 69 12.65 11.73 -12.82
N PHE A 70 12.28 12.58 -13.76
CA PHE A 70 11.61 13.86 -13.44
C PHE A 70 10.27 13.63 -12.75
N GLY A 71 9.45 12.71 -13.26
CA GLY A 71 8.16 12.36 -12.63
C GLY A 71 8.33 11.80 -11.22
N TRP A 72 9.38 11.01 -10.98
CA TRP A 72 9.70 10.53 -9.63
C TRP A 72 10.07 11.64 -8.66
N ASN A 73 10.82 12.66 -9.12
CA ASN A 73 11.09 13.84 -8.31
C ASN A 73 9.81 14.59 -7.97
N VAL A 74 8.93 14.80 -8.96
CA VAL A 74 7.62 15.44 -8.73
C VAL A 74 6.78 14.69 -7.68
N ILE A 75 6.74 13.34 -7.74
CA ILE A 75 6.00 12.52 -6.76
C ILE A 75 6.56 12.71 -5.34
N LYS A 76 7.90 12.69 -5.19
CA LYS A 76 8.58 12.86 -3.90
C LYS A 76 8.38 14.28 -3.34
N ASP A 77 8.53 15.29 -4.20
CA ASP A 77 8.37 16.69 -3.84
C ASP A 77 6.94 16.96 -3.34
N VAL A 78 5.91 16.50 -4.08
CA VAL A 78 4.51 16.65 -3.65
C VAL A 78 4.26 15.95 -2.31
N ASN A 79 4.79 14.73 -2.09
CA ASN A 79 4.61 14.06 -0.81
C ASN A 79 5.18 14.89 0.34
N SER A 80 6.43 15.34 0.21
CA SER A 80 7.11 16.12 1.24
C SER A 80 6.51 17.51 1.43
N GLU A 81 6.24 18.25 0.34
CA GLU A 81 5.67 19.59 0.40
C GLU A 81 4.30 19.61 1.09
N VAL A 82 3.41 18.68 0.73
CA VAL A 82 2.08 18.58 1.36
C VAL A 82 2.21 18.19 2.84
N ASN A 83 3.11 17.24 3.19
CA ASN A 83 3.34 16.86 4.57
C ASN A 83 3.83 18.03 5.45
N HIS A 84 4.65 18.92 4.89
CA HIS A 84 5.16 20.08 5.64
C HIS A 84 4.22 21.28 5.64
N LYS A 85 3.32 21.40 4.65
CA LYS A 85 2.40 22.52 4.51
C LYS A 85 1.19 22.40 5.44
N ILE A 86 0.68 21.19 5.64
CA ILE A 86 -0.53 20.93 6.41
C ILE A 86 -0.14 20.49 7.81
N MET A 87 -0.73 21.10 8.84
CA MET A 87 -0.55 20.69 10.23
C MET A 87 -1.54 19.55 10.55
N PRO A 88 -1.05 18.38 11.01
CA PRO A 88 -1.94 17.28 11.39
C PRO A 88 -2.90 17.66 12.51
N MET A 89 -4.19 17.47 12.27
CA MET A 89 -5.25 17.70 13.26
C MET A 89 -6.43 16.79 12.95
N THR A 90 -7.03 16.20 13.97
CA THR A 90 -8.16 15.26 13.77
C THR A 90 -9.43 16.00 13.38
N ASP A 91 -10.29 15.35 12.61
CA ASP A 91 -11.61 15.86 12.28
C ASP A 91 -12.45 16.21 13.52
N GLN A 92 -12.31 15.42 14.58
CA GLN A 92 -12.98 15.71 15.86
C GLN A 92 -12.55 17.05 16.43
N ASP A 93 -11.26 17.43 16.31
CA ASP A 93 -10.74 18.70 16.81
C ASP A 93 -11.12 19.88 15.89
N ILE A 94 -11.21 19.63 14.56
CA ILE A 94 -11.53 20.67 13.57
C ILE A 94 -13.04 20.91 13.48
N PHE A 95 -13.83 19.83 13.38
CA PHE A 95 -15.25 19.87 13.02
C PHE A 95 -16.19 19.37 14.13
N GLY A 96 -15.67 18.82 15.25
CA GLY A 96 -16.46 18.21 16.32
C GLY A 96 -17.17 16.89 15.92
N ARG A 97 -16.72 16.25 14.85
CA ARG A 97 -17.21 14.97 14.33
C ARG A 97 -16.12 14.27 13.52
N ASP A 98 -16.19 12.97 13.40
CA ASP A 98 -15.22 12.15 12.64
C ASP A 98 -15.57 12.06 11.15
N GLU A 99 -14.58 11.65 10.33
CA GLU A 99 -14.72 11.28 8.90
C GLU A 99 -15.25 12.43 8.01
N VAL A 100 -14.68 13.63 8.12
CA VAL A 100 -15.02 14.81 7.30
C VAL A 100 -13.98 15.02 6.21
N TRP A 101 -14.03 14.24 5.17
CA TRP A 101 -13.13 14.35 4.02
C TRP A 101 -13.30 15.68 3.30
N THR A 102 -12.26 16.47 3.26
CA THR A 102 -12.26 17.80 2.63
C THR A 102 -10.88 18.18 2.08
N TYR A 103 -10.82 19.21 1.26
CA TYR A 103 -9.53 19.80 0.91
C TYR A 103 -9.04 20.67 2.06
N PRO A 104 -7.85 20.40 2.61
CA PRO A 104 -7.32 21.14 3.76
C PRO A 104 -6.94 22.57 3.36
N THR A 105 -7.03 23.50 4.31
CA THR A 105 -6.40 24.83 4.19
C THR A 105 -5.03 24.82 4.85
N ASP A 106 -4.98 24.76 6.18
CA ASP A 106 -3.75 24.76 6.97
C ASP A 106 -3.65 23.53 7.89
N VAL A 107 -4.78 22.87 8.15
CA VAL A 107 -4.90 21.70 9.03
C VAL A 107 -5.72 20.63 8.35
N GLY A 108 -5.52 19.36 8.73
CA GLY A 108 -6.28 18.22 8.25
C GLY A 108 -5.76 16.91 8.80
N ASP A 109 -6.50 15.84 8.58
CA ASP A 109 -6.05 14.49 8.93
C ASP A 109 -5.66 13.65 7.70
N CYS A 110 -5.52 12.34 7.85
CA CYS A 110 -4.86 11.52 6.84
C CYS A 110 -5.52 11.57 5.46
N GLU A 111 -6.84 11.59 5.37
CA GLU A 111 -7.57 11.64 4.11
C GLU A 111 -7.48 13.00 3.41
N ASP A 112 -7.42 14.08 4.17
CA ASP A 112 -7.25 15.43 3.65
C ASP A 112 -5.88 15.59 2.98
N PHE A 113 -4.82 15.05 3.59
CA PHE A 113 -3.49 14.97 2.97
C PHE A 113 -3.53 14.15 1.67
N VAL A 114 -4.26 13.05 1.65
CA VAL A 114 -4.40 12.21 0.45
C VAL A 114 -5.11 12.96 -0.66
N LEU A 115 -6.21 13.66 -0.37
CA LEU A 115 -6.95 14.47 -1.33
C LEU A 115 -6.06 15.57 -1.91
N GLU A 116 -5.30 16.29 -1.08
CA GLU A 116 -4.40 17.36 -1.51
C GLU A 116 -3.27 16.82 -2.40
N LYS A 117 -2.56 15.76 -1.99
CA LYS A 117 -1.50 15.13 -2.78
C LYS A 117 -2.03 14.68 -4.15
N ARG A 118 -3.23 14.09 -4.17
CA ARG A 118 -3.89 13.66 -5.40
C ARG A 118 -4.17 14.84 -6.31
N ARG A 119 -4.74 15.95 -5.78
CA ARG A 119 -5.03 17.18 -6.52
C ARG A 119 -3.76 17.78 -7.10
N GLU A 120 -2.70 17.91 -6.32
CA GLU A 120 -1.41 18.44 -6.74
C GLU A 120 -0.77 17.61 -7.86
N LEU A 121 -0.77 16.28 -7.74
CA LEU A 121 -0.24 15.39 -8.77
C LEU A 121 -1.08 15.45 -10.06
N MET A 122 -2.41 15.54 -9.96
CA MET A 122 -3.27 15.74 -11.13
C MET A 122 -2.96 17.05 -11.85
N ALA A 123 -2.76 18.15 -11.11
CA ALA A 123 -2.36 19.44 -11.67
C ALA A 123 -0.99 19.38 -12.36
N LYS A 124 -0.09 18.47 -11.96
CA LYS A 124 1.20 18.21 -12.58
C LYS A 124 1.14 17.17 -13.72
N GLY A 125 -0.06 16.75 -14.13
CA GLY A 125 -0.30 15.92 -15.32
C GLY A 125 -0.35 14.42 -15.07
N PHE A 126 -0.37 13.96 -13.82
CA PHE A 126 -0.61 12.55 -13.52
C PHE A 126 -2.09 12.19 -13.73
N THR A 127 -2.35 11.03 -14.30
CA THR A 127 -3.72 10.57 -14.55
C THR A 127 -4.38 10.07 -13.28
N VAL A 128 -5.65 10.42 -13.09
CA VAL A 128 -6.43 10.05 -11.92
C VAL A 128 -6.53 8.54 -11.70
N SER A 129 -6.52 7.75 -12.77
CA SER A 129 -6.53 6.27 -12.72
C SER A 129 -5.28 5.66 -12.08
N ASN A 130 -4.25 6.45 -11.89
CA ASN A 130 -3.00 6.04 -11.25
C ASN A 130 -2.78 6.70 -9.87
N LEU A 131 -3.76 7.48 -9.39
CA LEU A 131 -3.73 8.19 -8.10
C LEU A 131 -4.93 7.74 -7.26
N LEU A 132 -4.75 6.64 -6.53
CA LEU A 132 -5.86 5.93 -5.89
C LEU A 132 -5.85 6.10 -4.37
N ILE A 133 -6.91 6.70 -3.83
CA ILE A 133 -7.11 6.77 -2.39
C ILE A 133 -7.23 5.34 -1.86
N THR A 134 -6.45 5.03 -0.81
CA THR A 134 -6.31 3.68 -0.27
C THR A 134 -6.49 3.69 1.22
N VAL A 135 -7.34 2.80 1.73
CA VAL A 135 -7.58 2.61 3.17
C VAL A 135 -6.76 1.45 3.66
N VAL A 136 -6.03 1.71 4.74
CA VAL A 136 -5.15 0.74 5.40
C VAL A 136 -5.47 0.66 6.90
N ARG A 137 -4.90 -0.32 7.58
CA ARG A 137 -4.78 -0.36 9.03
C ARG A 137 -3.32 -0.26 9.45
N LYS A 138 -3.05 0.59 10.41
CA LYS A 138 -1.75 0.70 11.07
C LYS A 138 -1.49 -0.53 11.96
N PRO A 139 -0.23 -0.76 12.39
CA PRO A 139 0.11 -1.87 13.29
C PRO A 139 -0.63 -1.84 14.65
N ASP A 140 -1.03 -0.66 15.12
CA ASP A 140 -1.84 -0.46 16.32
C ASP A 140 -3.34 -0.78 16.12
N GLY A 141 -3.75 -1.08 14.88
CA GLY A 141 -5.11 -1.41 14.50
C GLY A 141 -5.98 -0.22 14.09
N GLU A 142 -5.48 1.01 14.21
CA GLU A 142 -6.22 2.19 13.77
C GLU A 142 -6.35 2.27 12.25
N GLY A 143 -7.46 2.84 11.78
CA GLY A 143 -7.67 3.17 10.38
C GLY A 143 -6.72 4.27 9.91
N HIS A 144 -6.33 4.23 8.63
CA HIS A 144 -5.50 5.25 8.03
C HIS A 144 -5.75 5.32 6.52
N ALA A 145 -5.55 6.50 5.94
CA ALA A 145 -5.65 6.73 4.51
C ALA A 145 -4.29 7.13 3.92
N VAL A 146 -3.96 6.55 2.76
CA VAL A 146 -2.74 6.84 2.01
C VAL A 146 -3.06 7.00 0.52
N LEU A 147 -2.22 7.70 -0.23
CA LEU A 147 -2.33 7.76 -1.68
C LEU A 147 -1.46 6.68 -2.33
N THR A 148 -2.09 5.81 -3.12
CA THR A 148 -1.37 4.87 -3.98
C THR A 148 -1.11 5.49 -5.33
N VAL A 149 0.17 5.55 -5.74
CA VAL A 149 0.59 5.89 -7.10
C VAL A 149 0.90 4.60 -7.84
N ARG A 150 0.07 4.24 -8.84
CA ARG A 150 0.27 3.05 -9.67
C ARG A 150 1.26 3.33 -10.78
N THR A 151 2.34 2.58 -10.82
CA THR A 151 3.38 2.71 -11.85
C THR A 151 3.72 1.36 -12.48
N MET A 152 4.44 1.37 -13.60
CA MET A 152 4.94 0.12 -14.20
C MET A 152 5.98 -0.59 -13.31
N ASP A 153 6.57 0.14 -12.34
CA ASP A 153 7.58 -0.40 -11.42
C ASP A 153 6.97 -0.92 -10.12
N GLY A 154 5.67 -0.73 -9.89
CA GLY A 154 4.93 -1.16 -8.71
C GLY A 154 3.92 -0.12 -8.23
N ASP A 155 3.23 -0.45 -7.15
CA ASP A 155 2.31 0.45 -6.45
C ASP A 155 3.08 1.13 -5.29
N PHE A 156 3.20 2.46 -5.35
CA PHE A 156 3.95 3.26 -4.38
C PHE A 156 3.03 4.09 -3.50
N ILE A 157 3.42 4.30 -2.27
CA ILE A 157 2.63 4.95 -1.23
C ILE A 157 3.19 6.32 -0.91
N LEU A 158 2.30 7.32 -0.92
CA LEU A 158 2.50 8.64 -0.37
C LEU A 158 1.70 8.75 0.93
N ASP A 159 2.38 9.06 2.01
CA ASP A 159 1.86 9.01 3.37
C ASP A 159 2.17 10.32 4.10
N ASN A 160 1.26 10.80 4.93
CA ASN A 160 1.51 11.97 5.79
C ASN A 160 2.36 11.63 7.03
N LEU A 161 2.55 10.33 7.31
CA LEU A 161 3.39 9.84 8.41
C LEU A 161 4.82 9.48 7.96
N ASP A 162 5.12 9.47 6.66
CA ASP A 162 6.47 9.18 6.12
C ASP A 162 6.71 9.99 4.84
N ASP A 163 7.72 10.83 4.83
CA ASP A 163 8.08 11.62 3.64
C ASP A 163 8.66 10.77 2.51
N ARG A 164 9.08 9.55 2.81
CA ARG A 164 9.61 8.62 1.82
C ARG A 164 8.51 7.96 1.02
N VAL A 165 8.62 8.03 -0.30
CA VAL A 165 7.78 7.24 -1.20
C VAL A 165 8.27 5.80 -1.19
N ARG A 166 7.43 4.87 -0.71
CA ARG A 166 7.77 3.45 -0.55
C ARG A 166 6.89 2.56 -1.42
N LEU A 167 7.40 1.39 -1.78
CA LEU A 167 6.52 0.32 -2.26
C LEU A 167 5.48 -0.03 -1.17
N TRP A 168 4.26 -0.31 -1.58
CA TRP A 168 3.19 -0.69 -0.66
C TRP A 168 3.59 -1.86 0.27
N SER A 169 4.30 -2.84 -0.28
CA SER A 169 4.78 -4.02 0.45
C SER A 169 5.94 -3.76 1.42
N GLU A 170 6.54 -2.56 1.37
CA GLU A 170 7.59 -2.10 2.28
C GLU A 170 7.05 -1.22 3.42
N THR A 171 5.74 -0.98 3.44
CA THR A 171 5.07 -0.27 4.54
C THR A 171 4.60 -1.25 5.61
N PRO A 172 4.43 -0.80 6.86
CA PRO A 172 3.98 -1.68 7.94
C PRO A 172 2.46 -1.88 7.95
N TYR A 173 1.74 -1.46 6.90
CA TYR A 173 0.29 -1.41 6.88
C TYR A 173 -0.35 -2.69 6.37
N ARG A 174 -1.54 -2.98 6.89
CA ARG A 174 -2.48 -3.91 6.29
C ARG A 174 -3.42 -3.17 5.34
N PHE A 175 -3.32 -3.44 4.05
CA PHE A 175 -4.12 -2.81 3.01
C PHE A 175 -5.50 -3.44 2.94
N MET A 176 -6.55 -2.63 2.98
CA MET A 176 -7.93 -3.09 3.05
C MET A 176 -8.66 -2.96 1.73
N LYS A 177 -8.69 -1.75 1.18
CA LYS A 177 -9.39 -1.40 -0.05
C LYS A 177 -8.81 -0.13 -0.64
N ARG A 178 -9.02 0.06 -1.94
CA ARG A 178 -8.64 1.29 -2.64
C ARG A 178 -9.69 1.67 -3.67
N GLN A 179 -9.61 2.89 -4.20
CA GLN A 179 -10.36 3.27 -5.38
C GLN A 179 -10.03 2.34 -6.56
N ALA A 180 -11.05 2.10 -7.41
CA ALA A 180 -10.83 1.37 -8.65
C ALA A 180 -10.18 2.29 -9.69
N GLU A 181 -9.19 1.77 -10.42
CA GLU A 181 -8.48 2.50 -11.47
C GLU A 181 -9.37 2.97 -12.62
N TYR A 182 -10.47 2.27 -12.85
CA TYR A 182 -11.40 2.55 -13.94
C TYR A 182 -12.52 3.53 -13.56
N ASN A 183 -12.74 3.80 -12.25
CA ASN A 183 -13.83 4.67 -11.81
C ASN A 183 -13.57 5.22 -10.40
N THR A 184 -13.48 6.55 -10.26
CA THR A 184 -13.13 7.22 -9.01
C THR A 184 -14.17 7.11 -7.89
N GLY A 185 -15.43 6.80 -8.22
CA GLY A 185 -16.49 6.53 -7.24
C GLY A 185 -16.61 5.06 -6.82
N ARG A 186 -15.81 4.17 -7.40
CA ARG A 186 -15.84 2.74 -7.08
C ARG A 186 -14.63 2.35 -6.24
N TRP A 187 -14.84 1.35 -5.39
CA TRP A 187 -13.82 0.81 -4.49
C TRP A 187 -13.71 -0.70 -4.65
N VAL A 188 -12.50 -1.22 -4.55
CA VAL A 188 -12.18 -2.64 -4.66
C VAL A 188 -11.39 -3.11 -3.44
N LYS A 189 -11.56 -4.37 -3.06
CA LYS A 189 -10.75 -5.00 -2.00
C LYS A 189 -9.32 -5.21 -2.47
N ILE A 190 -8.37 -5.22 -1.54
CA ILE A 190 -6.99 -5.65 -1.77
C ILE A 190 -6.84 -7.04 -1.15
N GLU A 191 -6.40 -8.04 -1.95
CA GLU A 191 -6.43 -9.45 -1.58
C GLU A 191 -5.08 -10.00 -1.13
N ASN A 192 -3.98 -9.45 -1.64
CA ASN A 192 -2.63 -9.91 -1.31
C ASN A 192 -1.93 -9.07 -0.22
N SER A 193 -2.72 -8.41 0.63
CA SER A 193 -2.20 -7.69 1.79
C SER A 193 -1.61 -8.67 2.79
N GLN A 194 -0.39 -8.38 3.24
CA GLN A 194 0.22 -9.15 4.33
C GLN A 194 -0.59 -8.89 5.61
N ASP A 195 -0.87 -9.95 6.36
CA ASP A 195 -1.35 -9.77 7.73
C ASP A 195 -0.20 -9.16 8.54
N VAL A 196 -0.48 -8.05 9.21
CA VAL A 196 0.46 -7.49 10.19
C VAL A 196 0.69 -8.58 11.23
N LEU A 197 1.90 -9.13 11.27
CA LEU A 197 2.31 -10.05 12.32
C LEU A 197 2.28 -9.28 13.65
N VAL A 198 1.14 -9.28 14.31
CA VAL A 198 1.07 -8.90 15.71
C VAL A 198 1.84 -9.98 16.43
N GLY A 199 3.03 -9.63 16.96
CA GLY A 199 3.90 -10.59 17.63
C GLY A 199 3.11 -11.40 18.64
N ALA A 200 2.94 -12.68 18.37
CA ALA A 200 2.44 -13.64 19.35
C ALA A 200 3.50 -13.70 20.45
N VAL A 201 3.20 -13.14 21.60
CA VAL A 201 3.94 -13.42 22.83
C VAL A 201 3.58 -14.84 23.18
N GLU A 202 4.44 -15.78 22.81
CA GLU A 202 4.35 -17.14 23.37
C GLU A 202 4.51 -17.04 24.91
N LYS A 203 3.49 -17.57 25.60
CA LYS A 203 3.52 -17.76 27.05
C LYS A 203 4.28 -19.02 27.41
#